data_a3ddf6f5101b70b2dc9dce7cf14a6c3c
#
_entry.id   a3ddf6f5101b70b2dc9dce7cf14a6c3c
#
_cell.length_a   1.000
_cell.length_b   1.000
_cell.length_c   1.000
_cell.angle_alpha   90.00
_cell.angle_beta   90.00
_cell.angle_gamma   90.00
#
_symmetry.space_group_name_H-M   'P 1'
#
loop_
_entity.id
_entity.type
_entity.pdbx_description
1 polymer ?
#
loop_
_entity_poly.entity_id
_entity_poly.type
_entity_poly.pdbx_seq_one_letter_code
_entity_poly.pdbx_strand_id
1 'polypeptide(L)'
;MRITRNMMNASARRAKLPISQGSLLDQVNQSKTSSKMAGIFANNRFKGASTTAARNVLGGSYNSMETNADKMKSATDKFLDNTDKGLFAKLKESGKTEDVIKQAKELASAYNDTLENLGTETSVLANFYQKQLRSLAQGNAKELAEAGIIYGKDGKLSVDETKMKTVEPDVLQKLLGESSGFTKRLSYLSERISDFAESNLKSASSTYGSAGNSYVAFLNSRFNSRG
;
A
#
# COMPACT_ATOMS: atom_id res chain seq x y z
N MET A 1 -8.96 -27.92 -45.38
CA MET A 1 -8.18 -26.98 -46.21
C MET A 1 -7.08 -26.38 -45.36
N ARG A 2 -5.80 -26.57 -45.65
CA ARG A 2 -4.71 -25.97 -44.87
C ARG A 2 -4.40 -24.58 -45.44
N ILE A 3 -4.58 -23.54 -44.65
CA ILE A 3 -4.21 -22.18 -45.03
C ILE A 3 -2.67 -22.08 -44.94
N THR A 4 -2.05 -21.83 -46.09
CA THR A 4 -0.60 -21.69 -46.18
C THR A 4 -0.19 -20.23 -45.98
N ARG A 5 1.05 -19.99 -45.57
CA ARG A 5 1.64 -18.66 -45.35
C ARG A 5 1.53 -17.79 -46.63
N ASN A 6 1.66 -18.43 -47.80
CA ASN A 6 1.53 -17.74 -49.10
C ASN A 6 0.10 -17.24 -49.36
N MET A 7 -0.93 -17.95 -48.91
CA MET A 7 -2.33 -17.51 -49.07
C MET A 7 -2.64 -16.32 -48.17
N MET A 8 -2.07 -16.30 -46.95
CA MET A 8 -2.22 -15.15 -46.02
C MET A 8 -1.50 -13.91 -46.56
N ASN A 9 -0.29 -14.06 -47.10
CA ASN A 9 0.45 -12.95 -47.68
C ASN A 9 -0.23 -12.42 -48.96
N ALA A 10 -0.87 -13.28 -49.75
CA ALA A 10 -1.63 -12.85 -50.94
C ALA A 10 -2.89 -12.05 -50.57
N SER A 11 -3.59 -12.43 -49.51
CA SER A 11 -4.76 -11.69 -49.03
C SER A 11 -4.36 -10.36 -48.37
N ALA A 12 -3.23 -10.31 -47.65
CA ALA A 12 -2.70 -9.06 -47.08
C ALA A 12 -2.27 -8.05 -48.15
N ARG A 13 -1.68 -8.51 -49.28
CA ARG A 13 -1.35 -7.66 -50.42
C ARG A 13 -2.58 -7.06 -51.05
N ARG A 14 -3.67 -7.83 -51.20
CA ARG A 14 -4.95 -7.33 -51.75
C ARG A 14 -5.58 -6.29 -50.84
N ALA A 15 -5.43 -6.41 -49.54
CA ALA A 15 -5.96 -5.49 -48.53
C ALA A 15 -5.04 -4.28 -48.28
N LYS A 16 -3.93 -4.12 -49.03
CA LYS A 16 -2.91 -3.07 -48.81
C LYS A 16 -2.37 -3.00 -47.39
N LEU A 17 -2.38 -4.14 -46.68
CA LEU A 17 -1.83 -4.24 -45.32
C LEU A 17 -0.32 -4.47 -45.40
N PRO A 18 0.47 -3.96 -44.45
CA PRO A 18 1.91 -4.18 -44.43
C PRO A 18 2.20 -5.67 -44.25
N ILE A 19 2.98 -6.24 -45.15
CA ILE A 19 3.37 -7.66 -45.10
C ILE A 19 4.61 -7.76 -44.22
N SER A 20 4.48 -8.34 -43.03
CA SER A 20 5.64 -8.70 -42.24
C SER A 20 6.27 -9.97 -42.80
N GLN A 21 7.57 -9.95 -43.09
CA GLN A 21 8.31 -11.13 -43.55
C GLN A 21 8.68 -12.10 -42.43
N GLY A 22 8.29 -11.79 -41.17
CA GLY A 22 8.50 -12.59 -40.01
C GLY A 22 7.23 -13.31 -39.52
N SER A 23 7.38 -14.35 -38.72
CA SER A 23 6.26 -14.93 -37.96
C SER A 23 5.80 -13.91 -36.91
N LEU A 24 4.55 -14.02 -36.43
CA LEU A 24 4.10 -13.21 -35.26
C LEU A 24 5.07 -13.34 -34.08
N LEU A 25 5.73 -14.50 -33.97
CA LEU A 25 6.79 -14.72 -32.98
C LEU A 25 8.05 -13.90 -33.25
N ASP A 26 8.45 -13.76 -34.52
CA ASP A 26 9.59 -12.91 -34.90
C ASP A 26 9.26 -11.44 -34.70
N GLN A 27 8.02 -11.04 -34.93
CA GLN A 27 7.54 -9.67 -34.69
C GLN A 27 7.44 -9.36 -33.22
N VAL A 28 7.02 -10.31 -32.38
CA VAL A 28 7.05 -10.20 -30.91
C VAL A 28 8.48 -10.20 -30.38
N ASN A 29 9.38 -10.99 -30.96
CA ASN A 29 10.79 -10.98 -30.58
C ASN A 29 11.54 -9.75 -31.10
N GLN A 30 11.22 -9.23 -32.28
CA GLN A 30 11.74 -7.94 -32.76
C GLN A 30 11.19 -6.75 -31.98
N SER A 31 9.94 -6.80 -31.51
CA SER A 31 9.41 -5.76 -30.63
C SER A 31 10.08 -5.77 -29.23
N LYS A 32 10.60 -6.91 -28.81
CA LYS A 32 11.44 -7.02 -27.59
C LYS A 32 12.84 -6.41 -27.76
N THR A 33 13.34 -6.32 -29.00
CA THR A 33 14.65 -5.74 -29.32
C THR A 33 14.54 -4.34 -29.96
N SER A 34 13.35 -3.89 -30.37
CA SER A 34 13.21 -2.57 -30.93
C SER A 34 13.28 -1.49 -29.83
N SER A 35 14.33 -0.72 -29.93
CA SER A 35 14.80 0.37 -29.11
C SER A 35 13.77 1.44 -28.65
N LYS A 36 12.51 1.39 -29.08
CA LYS A 36 11.48 2.33 -28.63
C LYS A 36 10.96 2.01 -27.23
N MET A 37 10.80 0.74 -26.88
CA MET A 37 10.48 0.35 -25.49
C MET A 37 11.71 0.49 -24.60
N ALA A 38 12.90 0.12 -25.09
CA ALA A 38 14.15 0.37 -24.38
C ALA A 38 14.40 1.88 -24.17
N GLY A 39 13.94 2.76 -25.07
CA GLY A 39 14.02 4.21 -24.94
C GLY A 39 13.09 4.79 -23.88
N ILE A 40 11.89 4.21 -23.69
CA ILE A 40 10.97 4.63 -22.64
C ILE A 40 11.51 4.22 -21.25
N PHE A 41 12.13 3.05 -21.14
CA PHE A 41 12.79 2.60 -19.91
C PHE A 41 14.18 3.22 -19.70
N ALA A 42 14.87 3.66 -20.75
CA ALA A 42 16.20 4.27 -20.66
C ALA A 42 16.16 5.78 -20.33
N ASN A 43 15.09 6.49 -20.67
CA ASN A 43 14.93 7.91 -20.32
C ASN A 43 14.32 8.13 -18.93
N ASN A 44 13.67 7.15 -18.33
CA ASN A 44 13.33 7.18 -16.93
C ASN A 44 14.51 6.60 -16.14
N ARG A 45 15.17 7.40 -15.35
CA ARG A 45 16.20 7.21 -14.28
C ARG A 45 16.63 5.78 -13.85
N PHE A 46 16.24 4.73 -14.58
CA PHE A 46 16.58 3.33 -14.33
C PHE A 46 17.74 2.79 -15.20
N LYS A 47 18.58 3.70 -15.74
CA LYS A 47 19.85 3.27 -16.35
C LYS A 47 20.71 2.61 -15.28
N GLY A 48 20.73 1.28 -15.27
CA GLY A 48 21.63 0.49 -14.44
C GLY A 48 21.09 -0.04 -13.13
N ALA A 49 19.82 0.16 -12.79
CA ALA A 49 19.23 -0.61 -11.70
C ALA A 49 19.04 -2.05 -12.18
N SER A 50 19.82 -2.97 -11.65
CA SER A 50 19.57 -4.39 -11.84
C SER A 50 18.13 -4.68 -11.38
N THR A 51 17.48 -5.67 -12.00
CA THR A 51 16.14 -6.12 -11.58
C THR A 51 16.09 -6.39 -10.06
N THR A 52 17.20 -6.75 -9.45
CA THR A 52 17.40 -6.93 -8.01
C THR A 52 17.29 -5.61 -7.23
N ALA A 53 17.87 -4.51 -7.73
CA ALA A 53 17.76 -3.21 -7.06
C ALA A 53 16.32 -2.64 -7.12
N ALA A 54 15.62 -2.78 -8.25
CA ALA A 54 14.22 -2.41 -8.37
C ALA A 54 13.32 -3.25 -7.43
N ARG A 55 13.63 -4.53 -7.26
CA ARG A 55 12.95 -5.42 -6.30
C ARG A 55 13.17 -4.98 -4.85
N ASN A 56 14.42 -4.66 -4.50
CA ASN A 56 14.75 -4.21 -3.15
C ASN A 56 14.04 -2.90 -2.80
N VAL A 57 13.89 -2.00 -3.78
CA VAL A 57 13.17 -0.74 -3.59
C VAL A 57 11.66 -0.98 -3.40
N LEU A 58 11.03 -1.78 -4.28
CA LEU A 58 9.59 -2.11 -4.17
C LEU A 58 9.31 -2.94 -2.92
N GLY A 59 10.13 -3.95 -2.62
CA GLY A 59 10.02 -4.75 -1.40
C GLY A 59 10.20 -3.89 -0.14
N GLY A 60 11.13 -2.93 -0.17
CA GLY A 60 11.35 -1.98 0.91
C GLY A 60 10.16 -1.07 1.18
N SER A 61 9.49 -0.58 0.14
CA SER A 61 8.29 0.26 0.27
C SER A 61 7.13 -0.48 0.93
N TYR A 62 6.78 -1.67 0.44
CA TYR A 62 5.71 -2.47 1.03
C TYR A 62 6.04 -2.99 2.43
N ASN A 63 7.29 -3.33 2.71
CA ASN A 63 7.72 -3.73 4.06
C ASN A 63 7.61 -2.56 5.06
N SER A 64 7.96 -1.35 4.65
CA SER A 64 7.77 -0.15 5.46
C SER A 64 6.28 0.15 5.67
N MET A 65 5.45 -0.03 4.65
CA MET A 65 4.00 0.16 4.72
C MET A 65 3.36 -0.82 5.69
N GLU A 66 3.68 -2.12 5.60
CA GLU A 66 3.24 -3.16 6.53
C GLU A 66 3.63 -2.81 7.95
N THR A 67 4.93 -2.55 8.18
CA THR A 67 5.46 -2.20 9.51
C THR A 67 4.74 -0.99 10.12
N ASN A 68 4.49 0.06 9.34
CA ASN A 68 3.84 1.27 9.84
C ASN A 68 2.34 1.09 10.03
N ALA A 69 1.67 0.30 9.19
CA ALA A 69 0.28 -0.09 9.39
C ALA A 69 0.10 -0.95 10.65
N ASP A 70 1.02 -1.87 10.93
CA ASP A 70 1.03 -2.68 12.15
C ASP A 70 1.28 -1.84 13.40
N LYS A 71 2.19 -0.87 13.35
CA LYS A 71 2.37 0.11 14.44
C LYS A 71 1.09 0.92 14.68
N MET A 72 0.43 1.36 13.62
CA MET A 72 -0.83 2.11 13.70
C MET A 72 -1.92 1.24 14.31
N LYS A 73 -2.03 -0.05 13.92
CA LYS A 73 -2.94 -1.02 14.53
C LYS A 73 -2.62 -1.22 16.01
N SER A 74 -1.37 -1.51 16.34
CA SER A 74 -0.94 -1.69 17.75
C SER A 74 -1.24 -0.45 18.60
N ALA A 75 -1.05 0.74 18.05
CA ALA A 75 -1.36 1.98 18.75
C ALA A 75 -2.87 2.15 18.99
N THR A 76 -3.70 1.82 18.00
CA THR A 76 -5.16 1.86 18.14
C THR A 76 -5.66 0.79 19.11
N ASP A 77 -5.10 -0.41 19.07
CA ASP A 77 -5.50 -1.52 19.97
C ASP A 77 -5.25 -1.17 21.44
N LYS A 78 -4.18 -0.44 21.76
CA LYS A 78 -3.92 0.07 23.11
C LYS A 78 -4.97 1.10 23.57
N PHE A 79 -5.50 1.92 22.67
CA PHE A 79 -6.61 2.82 22.97
C PHE A 79 -7.94 2.07 23.14
N LEU A 80 -8.12 0.98 22.41
CA LEU A 80 -9.32 0.14 22.45
C LEU A 80 -9.32 -0.84 23.65
N ASP A 81 -8.17 -1.01 24.32
CA ASP A 81 -8.05 -1.91 25.47
C ASP A 81 -8.86 -1.37 26.66
N ASN A 82 -9.99 -2.02 26.91
CA ASN A 82 -10.94 -1.70 28.00
C ASN A 82 -10.74 -2.58 29.24
N THR A 83 -9.59 -3.22 29.37
CA THR A 83 -9.26 -3.99 30.57
C THR A 83 -8.84 -3.09 31.74
N ASP A 84 -8.87 -3.64 32.97
CA ASP A 84 -8.38 -2.92 34.16
C ASP A 84 -6.89 -2.53 34.07
N LYS A 85 -6.15 -3.13 33.16
CA LYS A 85 -4.74 -2.81 32.85
C LYS A 85 -4.56 -1.91 31.66
N GLY A 86 -5.66 -1.56 30.99
CA GLY A 86 -5.68 -0.71 29.82
C GLY A 86 -5.21 0.73 30.11
N LEU A 87 -4.95 1.45 29.03
CA LEU A 87 -4.40 2.81 29.09
C LEU A 87 -5.29 3.77 29.89
N PHE A 88 -6.60 3.72 29.66
CA PHE A 88 -7.56 4.61 30.32
C PHE A 88 -7.86 4.22 31.76
N ALA A 89 -7.77 2.93 32.11
CA ALA A 89 -7.88 2.50 33.51
C ALA A 89 -6.72 3.06 34.35
N LYS A 90 -5.50 2.96 33.83
CA LYS A 90 -4.30 3.57 34.44
C LYS A 90 -4.39 5.09 34.54
N LEU A 91 -4.93 5.74 33.50
CA LEU A 91 -5.12 7.18 33.50
C LEU A 91 -6.07 7.60 34.63
N LYS A 92 -7.19 6.90 34.81
CA LYS A 92 -8.17 7.19 35.89
C LYS A 92 -7.62 6.96 37.26
N GLU A 93 -6.82 5.90 37.46
CA GLU A 93 -6.21 5.54 38.74
C GLU A 93 -5.10 6.53 39.14
N SER A 94 -4.21 6.86 38.21
CA SER A 94 -3.01 7.67 38.50
C SER A 94 -3.19 9.17 38.21
N GLY A 95 -4.17 9.55 37.43
CA GLY A 95 -4.34 10.94 36.92
C GLY A 95 -3.25 11.38 35.95
N LYS A 96 -2.34 10.49 35.56
CA LYS A 96 -1.17 10.82 34.71
C LYS A 96 -1.49 10.61 33.25
N THR A 97 -1.41 11.68 32.47
CA THR A 97 -1.72 11.70 31.02
C THR A 97 -0.52 11.32 30.14
N GLU A 98 0.67 11.14 30.71
CA GLU A 98 1.91 10.95 29.95
C GLU A 98 1.86 9.71 29.05
N ASP A 99 1.29 8.60 29.53
CA ASP A 99 1.17 7.37 28.75
C ASP A 99 0.19 7.54 27.57
N VAL A 100 -0.92 8.27 27.80
CA VAL A 100 -1.90 8.59 26.75
C VAL A 100 -1.28 9.50 25.69
N ILE A 101 -0.53 10.52 26.12
CA ILE A 101 0.18 11.44 25.21
C ILE A 101 1.22 10.68 24.39
N LYS A 102 2.01 9.81 25.05
CA LYS A 102 2.98 8.98 24.34
C LYS A 102 2.30 8.12 23.28
N GLN A 103 1.20 7.46 23.68
CA GLN A 103 0.45 6.59 22.75
C GLN A 103 -0.18 7.38 21.59
N ALA A 104 -0.68 8.60 21.86
CA ALA A 104 -1.22 9.49 20.82
C ALA A 104 -0.13 9.93 19.83
N LYS A 105 1.08 10.20 20.31
CA LYS A 105 2.22 10.51 19.44
C LYS A 105 2.63 9.32 18.59
N GLU A 106 2.69 8.10 19.17
CA GLU A 106 2.96 6.88 18.43
C GLU A 106 1.91 6.65 17.33
N LEU A 107 0.64 6.87 17.66
CA LEU A 107 -0.46 6.78 16.70
C LEU A 107 -0.33 7.82 15.57
N ALA A 108 -0.07 9.09 15.92
CA ALA A 108 0.07 10.16 14.93
C ALA A 108 1.27 9.92 14.01
N SER A 109 2.40 9.47 14.55
CA SER A 109 3.58 9.10 13.74
C SER A 109 3.26 7.96 12.80
N ALA A 110 2.71 6.85 13.31
CA ALA A 110 2.39 5.68 12.49
C ALA A 110 1.35 5.98 11.41
N TYR A 111 0.34 6.81 11.72
CA TYR A 111 -0.63 7.32 10.74
C TYR A 111 0.06 8.13 9.63
N ASN A 112 0.92 9.07 10.00
CA ASN A 112 1.63 9.93 9.05
C ASN A 112 2.56 9.13 8.13
N ASP A 113 3.32 8.19 8.70
CA ASP A 113 4.24 7.33 7.96
C ASP A 113 3.48 6.40 7.01
N THR A 114 2.35 5.83 7.45
CA THR A 114 1.46 5.02 6.59
C THR A 114 0.87 5.86 5.46
N LEU A 115 0.41 7.07 5.76
CA LEU A 115 -0.14 7.99 4.77
C LEU A 115 0.89 8.36 3.69
N GLU A 116 2.16 8.56 4.10
CA GLU A 116 3.27 8.87 3.21
C GLU A 116 3.62 7.66 2.34
N ASN A 117 3.75 6.47 2.93
CA ASN A 117 4.02 5.23 2.18
C ASN A 117 2.95 4.94 1.13
N LEU A 118 1.66 5.09 1.49
CA LEU A 118 0.56 4.97 0.53
C LEU A 118 0.64 6.01 -0.60
N GLY A 119 1.13 7.22 -0.29
CA GLY A 119 1.29 8.31 -1.25
C GLY A 119 2.41 8.10 -2.26
N THR A 120 3.40 7.27 -1.95
CA THR A 120 4.50 6.91 -2.87
C THR A 120 4.10 5.82 -3.85
N GLU A 121 3.01 5.08 -3.58
CA GLU A 121 2.53 4.00 -4.41
C GLU A 121 1.56 4.49 -5.50
N THR A 122 1.70 3.93 -6.71
CA THR A 122 0.85 4.30 -7.86
C THR A 122 -0.37 3.41 -8.02
N SER A 123 -0.55 2.41 -7.14
CA SER A 123 -1.66 1.46 -7.25
C SER A 123 -3.01 2.11 -6.91
N VAL A 124 -4.07 1.68 -7.58
CA VAL A 124 -5.44 2.16 -7.33
C VAL A 124 -5.85 1.91 -5.88
N LEU A 125 -5.42 0.76 -5.32
CA LEU A 125 -5.78 0.36 -3.97
C LEU A 125 -5.03 1.17 -2.90
N ALA A 126 -3.75 1.49 -3.13
CA ALA A 126 -3.00 2.40 -2.25
C ALA A 126 -3.64 3.80 -2.21
N ASN A 127 -3.98 4.34 -3.39
CA ASN A 127 -4.70 5.61 -3.49
C ASN A 127 -6.06 5.58 -2.78
N PHE A 128 -6.78 4.46 -2.85
CA PHE A 128 -8.04 4.28 -2.14
C PHE A 128 -7.83 4.33 -0.62
N TYR A 129 -6.87 3.56 -0.08
CA TYR A 129 -6.58 3.58 1.36
C TYR A 129 -6.08 4.94 1.84
N GLN A 130 -5.24 5.62 1.06
CA GLN A 130 -4.79 6.97 1.38
C GLN A 130 -5.98 7.95 1.52
N LYS A 131 -6.93 7.89 0.59
CA LYS A 131 -8.15 8.71 0.65
C LYS A 131 -9.01 8.34 1.85
N GLN A 132 -9.14 7.05 2.17
CA GLN A 132 -9.91 6.59 3.32
C GLN A 132 -9.32 7.08 4.65
N LEU A 133 -8.00 7.01 4.82
CA LEU A 133 -7.32 7.53 6.01
C LEU A 133 -7.55 9.04 6.17
N ARG A 134 -7.32 9.81 5.09
CA ARG A 134 -7.56 11.26 5.10
C ARG A 134 -9.03 11.62 5.42
N SER A 135 -9.96 10.94 4.77
CA SER A 135 -11.39 11.17 4.97
C SER A 135 -11.84 10.84 6.40
N LEU A 136 -11.29 9.75 6.98
CA LEU A 136 -11.56 9.35 8.35
C LEU A 136 -11.04 10.41 9.34
N ALA A 137 -9.80 10.85 9.20
CA ALA A 137 -9.22 11.87 10.09
C ALA A 137 -9.90 13.23 9.92
N GLN A 138 -10.18 13.63 8.68
CA GLN A 138 -10.91 14.89 8.40
C GLN A 138 -12.33 14.88 8.95
N GLY A 139 -13.06 13.76 8.79
CA GLY A 139 -14.43 13.62 9.29
C GLY A 139 -14.53 13.67 10.81
N ASN A 140 -13.46 13.32 11.52
CA ASN A 140 -13.37 13.34 12.99
C ASN A 140 -12.48 14.48 13.52
N ALA A 141 -12.10 15.44 12.67
CA ALA A 141 -11.11 16.48 13.03
C ALA A 141 -11.53 17.32 14.26
N LYS A 142 -12.80 17.54 14.49
CA LYS A 142 -13.32 18.28 15.67
C LYS A 142 -13.11 17.45 16.95
N GLU A 143 -13.54 16.19 16.94
CA GLU A 143 -13.40 15.28 18.07
C GLU A 143 -11.93 15.03 18.40
N LEU A 144 -11.09 14.83 17.37
CA LEU A 144 -9.64 14.72 17.53
C LEU A 144 -9.02 15.96 18.15
N ALA A 145 -9.45 17.16 17.68
CA ALA A 145 -8.96 18.42 18.22
C ALA A 145 -9.41 18.63 19.68
N GLU A 146 -10.59 18.16 20.08
CA GLU A 146 -11.03 18.14 21.48
C GLU A 146 -10.11 17.29 22.34
N ALA A 147 -9.67 16.15 21.85
CA ALA A 147 -8.71 15.27 22.52
C ALA A 147 -7.25 15.77 22.48
N GLY A 148 -6.95 16.86 21.76
CA GLY A 148 -5.60 17.37 21.58
C GLY A 148 -4.85 16.75 20.40
N ILE A 149 -5.55 16.11 19.44
CA ILE A 149 -4.98 15.61 18.19
C ILE A 149 -5.42 16.53 17.04
N ILE A 150 -4.50 17.16 16.37
CA ILE A 150 -4.76 18.15 15.33
C ILE A 150 -4.58 17.54 13.95
N TYR A 151 -5.59 17.64 13.10
CA TYR A 151 -5.53 17.30 11.69
C TYR A 151 -5.03 18.50 10.87
N GLY A 152 -3.87 18.38 10.26
CA GLY A 152 -3.22 19.42 9.47
C GLY A 152 -3.77 19.55 8.05
N LYS A 153 -3.44 20.65 7.39
CA LYS A 153 -3.83 20.91 5.98
C LYS A 153 -3.19 19.93 4.99
N ASP A 154 -2.06 19.34 5.35
CA ASP A 154 -1.35 18.30 4.61
C ASP A 154 -1.98 16.90 4.80
N GLY A 155 -2.97 16.81 5.67
CA GLY A 155 -3.64 15.56 6.01
C GLY A 155 -2.92 14.75 7.08
N LYS A 156 -1.88 15.30 7.69
CA LYS A 156 -1.12 14.67 8.79
C LYS A 156 -1.74 14.97 10.14
N LEU A 157 -1.46 14.10 11.11
CA LEU A 157 -1.85 14.26 12.51
C LEU A 157 -0.68 14.80 13.33
N SER A 158 -0.97 15.69 14.26
CA SER A 158 -0.02 16.16 15.29
C SER A 158 -0.70 16.16 16.67
N VAL A 159 0.09 16.09 17.75
CA VAL A 159 -0.42 16.05 19.11
C VAL A 159 -0.06 17.32 19.85
N ASP A 160 -1.08 17.99 20.37
CA ASP A 160 -0.95 19.11 21.30
C ASP A 160 -0.97 18.54 22.73
N GLU A 161 0.24 18.35 23.27
CA GLU A 161 0.43 17.81 24.61
C GLU A 161 -0.18 18.70 25.71
N THR A 162 -0.06 20.02 25.52
CA THR A 162 -0.57 20.98 26.52
C THR A 162 -2.09 20.85 26.63
N LYS A 163 -2.75 20.79 25.47
CA LYS A 163 -4.19 20.60 25.43
C LYS A 163 -4.58 19.22 25.99
N MET A 164 -3.93 18.15 25.57
CA MET A 164 -4.25 16.78 26.00
C MET A 164 -4.13 16.60 27.52
N LYS A 165 -3.19 17.31 28.18
CA LYS A 165 -3.03 17.33 29.64
C LYS A 165 -4.21 18.00 30.36
N THR A 166 -4.94 18.88 29.70
CA THR A 166 -6.08 19.61 30.30
C THR A 166 -7.41 18.92 30.08
N VAL A 167 -7.46 17.88 29.23
CA VAL A 167 -8.69 17.15 28.93
C VAL A 167 -8.95 16.11 30.02
N GLU A 168 -10.19 16.04 30.49
CA GLU A 168 -10.59 15.06 31.48
C GLU A 168 -10.42 13.61 30.99
N PRO A 169 -10.01 12.67 31.88
CA PRO A 169 -9.81 11.27 31.54
C PRO A 169 -11.01 10.60 30.85
N ASP A 170 -12.23 10.90 31.31
CA ASP A 170 -13.45 10.34 30.71
C ASP A 170 -13.70 10.85 29.29
N VAL A 171 -13.37 12.10 29.04
CA VAL A 171 -13.49 12.71 27.70
C VAL A 171 -12.45 12.08 26.77
N LEU A 172 -11.19 11.91 27.21
CA LEU A 172 -10.16 11.23 26.42
C LEU A 172 -10.56 9.79 26.10
N GLN A 173 -11.09 9.04 27.07
CA GLN A 173 -11.58 7.69 26.86
C GLN A 173 -12.75 7.64 25.88
N LYS A 174 -13.68 8.59 25.95
CA LYS A 174 -14.80 8.68 25.01
C LYS A 174 -14.34 8.97 23.59
N LEU A 175 -13.38 9.89 23.42
CA LEU A 175 -12.92 10.35 22.11
C LEU A 175 -11.92 9.40 21.45
N LEU A 176 -11.11 8.70 22.21
CA LEU A 176 -10.01 7.84 21.69
C LEU A 176 -10.16 6.35 22.04
N GLY A 177 -10.93 6.01 23.05
CA GLY A 177 -11.11 4.65 23.57
C GLY A 177 -12.12 3.82 22.77
N GLU A 178 -12.63 2.77 23.41
CA GLU A 178 -13.53 1.78 22.80
C GLU A 178 -14.82 2.38 22.22
N SER A 179 -15.35 3.48 22.76
CA SER A 179 -16.52 4.15 22.21
C SER A 179 -16.21 5.00 20.96
N SER A 180 -14.94 5.25 20.67
CA SER A 180 -14.52 6.06 19.53
C SER A 180 -14.75 5.37 18.19
N GLY A 181 -15.56 5.97 17.33
CA GLY A 181 -15.75 5.54 15.97
C GLY A 181 -14.48 5.72 15.12
N PHE A 182 -13.70 6.77 15.40
CA PHE A 182 -12.42 7.03 14.76
C PHE A 182 -11.42 5.91 15.02
N THR A 183 -11.16 5.58 16.30
CA THR A 183 -10.15 4.59 16.69
C THR A 183 -10.50 3.20 16.16
N LYS A 184 -11.77 2.77 16.25
CA LYS A 184 -12.23 1.49 15.68
C LYS A 184 -12.03 1.41 14.17
N ARG A 185 -12.41 2.46 13.45
CA ARG A 185 -12.24 2.48 11.99
C ARG A 185 -10.78 2.56 11.58
N LEU A 186 -9.97 3.27 12.36
CA LEU A 186 -8.54 3.35 12.10
C LEU A 186 -7.85 2.01 12.32
N SER A 187 -8.18 1.26 13.40
CA SER A 187 -7.69 -0.10 13.64
C SER A 187 -8.04 -1.03 12.46
N TYR A 188 -9.29 -0.99 11.99
CA TYR A 188 -9.72 -1.77 10.82
C TYR A 188 -8.96 -1.40 9.55
N LEU A 189 -8.78 -0.10 9.27
CA LEU A 189 -8.02 0.34 8.09
C LEU A 189 -6.55 -0.05 8.17
N SER A 190 -5.95 0.02 9.38
CA SER A 190 -4.57 -0.40 9.60
C SER A 190 -4.36 -1.86 9.20
N GLU A 191 -5.25 -2.74 9.65
CA GLU A 191 -5.21 -4.17 9.30
C GLU A 191 -5.33 -4.38 7.79
N ARG A 192 -6.27 -3.68 7.13
CA ARG A 192 -6.44 -3.78 5.67
C ARG A 192 -5.23 -3.27 4.87
N ILE A 193 -4.57 -2.25 5.37
CA ILE A 193 -3.35 -1.72 4.73
C ILE A 193 -2.18 -2.68 4.94
N SER A 194 -2.06 -3.28 6.13
CA SER A 194 -1.07 -4.32 6.40
C SER A 194 -1.27 -5.54 5.49
N ASP A 195 -2.49 -6.09 5.39
CA ASP A 195 -2.85 -7.18 4.48
C ASP A 195 -2.52 -6.85 3.01
N PHE A 196 -2.79 -5.62 2.60
CA PHE A 196 -2.46 -5.14 1.25
C PHE A 196 -0.95 -5.14 1.01
N ALA A 197 -0.17 -4.62 1.96
CA ALA A 197 1.28 -4.56 1.86
C ALA A 197 1.88 -5.99 1.84
N GLU A 198 1.46 -6.86 2.75
CA GLU A 198 1.88 -8.26 2.83
C GLU A 198 1.58 -9.03 1.53
N SER A 199 0.38 -8.84 0.97
CA SER A 199 -0.01 -9.49 -0.29
C SER A 199 0.88 -9.07 -1.47
N ASN A 200 1.28 -7.78 -1.51
CA ASN A 200 2.19 -7.30 -2.54
C ASN A 200 3.62 -7.80 -2.32
N LEU A 201 4.08 -7.91 -1.06
CA LEU A 201 5.37 -8.53 -0.73
C LEU A 201 5.43 -10.00 -1.15
N LYS A 202 4.40 -10.77 -0.85
CA LYS A 202 4.28 -12.19 -1.25
C LYS A 202 4.25 -12.32 -2.78
N SER A 203 3.51 -11.46 -3.47
CA SER A 203 3.45 -11.46 -4.93
C SER A 203 4.81 -11.09 -5.55
N ALA A 204 5.50 -10.09 -5.01
CA ALA A 204 6.84 -9.71 -5.45
C ALA A 204 7.85 -10.83 -5.23
N SER A 205 7.80 -11.54 -4.11
CA SER A 205 8.68 -12.66 -3.80
C SER A 205 8.37 -13.90 -4.63
N SER A 206 7.09 -14.21 -4.89
CA SER A 206 6.67 -15.37 -5.69
C SER A 206 6.94 -15.20 -7.19
N THR A 207 6.74 -14.00 -7.72
CA THR A 207 7.01 -13.69 -9.13
C THR A 207 8.51 -13.79 -9.45
N TYR A 208 9.36 -13.71 -8.44
CA TYR A 208 10.81 -13.67 -8.56
C TYR A 208 11.54 -14.70 -7.70
N GLY A 209 10.84 -15.73 -7.22
CA GLY A 209 11.49 -16.86 -6.55
C GLY A 209 12.61 -17.46 -7.42
N SER A 210 13.52 -18.20 -6.80
CA SER A 210 14.76 -18.75 -7.39
C SER A 210 14.60 -19.54 -8.70
N ALA A 211 13.37 -19.81 -9.13
CA ALA A 211 13.02 -20.46 -10.39
C ALA A 211 12.65 -19.51 -11.54
N GLY A 212 12.67 -18.17 -11.34
CA GLY A 212 12.53 -17.18 -12.42
C GLY A 212 11.27 -17.25 -13.32
N ASN A 213 10.24 -18.06 -13.00
CA ASN A 213 9.32 -18.52 -14.03
C ASN A 213 7.92 -18.95 -13.54
N SER A 214 7.34 -18.34 -12.49
CA SER A 214 5.98 -18.76 -12.10
C SER A 214 4.94 -18.44 -13.19
N TYR A 215 5.10 -17.32 -13.94
CA TYR A 215 4.22 -17.01 -15.06
C TYR A 215 4.44 -17.95 -16.26
N VAL A 216 5.69 -18.30 -16.55
CA VAL A 216 6.03 -19.27 -17.60
C VAL A 216 5.67 -20.69 -17.14
N ALA A 217 5.83 -21.05 -15.87
CA ALA A 217 5.37 -22.33 -15.32
C ALA A 217 3.82 -22.43 -15.37
N PHE A 218 3.09 -21.36 -15.07
CA PHE A 218 1.64 -21.30 -15.19
C PHE A 218 1.18 -21.43 -16.66
N LEU A 219 1.85 -20.78 -17.60
CA LEU A 219 1.56 -20.92 -19.02
C LEU A 219 1.90 -22.34 -19.52
N ASN A 220 3.05 -22.89 -19.14
CA ASN A 220 3.44 -24.24 -19.53
C ASN A 220 2.52 -25.32 -18.94
N SER A 221 2.01 -25.17 -17.72
CA SER A 221 1.05 -26.12 -17.14
C SER A 221 -0.30 -26.14 -17.88
N ARG A 222 -0.73 -25.00 -18.46
CA ARG A 222 -1.93 -24.93 -19.29
C ARG A 222 -1.76 -25.49 -20.69
N PHE A 223 -0.54 -25.45 -21.24
CA PHE A 223 -0.26 -26.01 -22.56
C PHE A 223 0.01 -27.53 -22.52
N ASN A 224 0.58 -28.04 -21.43
CA ASN A 224 0.86 -29.48 -21.28
C ASN A 224 -0.35 -30.31 -20.83
N SER A 225 -1.47 -29.70 -20.44
CA SER A 225 -2.70 -30.43 -20.08
C SER A 225 -3.59 -30.76 -21.29
N ARG A 226 -3.13 -30.51 -22.52
CA ARG A 226 -3.84 -30.79 -23.78
C ARG A 226 -3.05 -31.66 -24.77
N GLY A 227 -2.09 -32.41 -24.29
CA GLY A 227 -1.36 -33.44 -25.02
C GLY A 227 -1.79 -34.84 -24.61
#